data_4cf64d0cb288a3dc94de9f84ff24d8b1
#
_entry.id   4cf64d0cb288a3dc94de9f84ff24d8b1
#
_cell.length_a   1.000
_cell.length_b   1.000
_cell.length_c   1.000
_cell.angle_alpha   90.00
_cell.angle_beta   90.00
_cell.angle_gamma   90.00
#
_symmetry.space_group_name_H-M   'P 1'
#
loop_
_entity.id
_entity.type
_entity.pdbx_description
1 polymer ?
#
loop_
_entity_poly.entity_id
_entity_poly.type
_entity_poly.pdbx_seq_one_letter_code
_entity_poly.pdbx_strand_id
1 'polypeptide(L)'
;MIPDSVKLIKNKKVQFYYENGQCLVLNAEFIRACSPSAENKNHAKNPDVKRFKGVGISKIEKVGNYALRFIFDDGHDTGIYSWEYIIEISRLS
;
A
#
# COMPACT_ATOMS: atom_id res chain seq x y z
N MET A 1 4.54 8.51 11.31
CA MET A 1 5.66 7.60 11.63
C MET A 1 6.21 6.99 10.35
N ILE A 2 7.50 7.09 10.16
CA ILE A 2 8.17 6.60 8.94
C ILE A 2 8.78 5.24 9.23
N PRO A 3 8.52 4.21 8.41
CA PRO A 3 9.14 2.90 8.64
C PRO A 3 10.65 2.95 8.35
N ASP A 4 11.40 2.14 9.10
CA ASP A 4 12.85 1.99 8.87
C ASP A 4 13.13 1.26 7.58
N SER A 5 12.29 0.28 7.24
CA SER A 5 12.44 -0.46 6.00
C SER A 5 11.10 -0.97 5.49
N VAL A 6 11.05 -1.22 4.19
CA VAL A 6 9.87 -1.74 3.49
C VAL A 6 10.34 -2.90 2.64
N LYS A 7 9.66 -4.03 2.74
CA LYS A 7 10.04 -5.23 2.03
C LYS A 7 8.86 -5.78 1.23
N LEU A 8 9.08 -6.04 -0.06
CA LEU A 8 8.09 -6.67 -0.93
C LEU A 8 8.33 -8.18 -0.93
N ILE A 9 7.28 -8.95 -0.60
CA ILE A 9 7.37 -10.40 -0.51
C ILE A 9 6.57 -11.03 -1.63
N LYS A 10 7.25 -11.68 -2.57
CA LYS A 10 6.63 -12.43 -3.67
C LYS A 10 5.56 -11.64 -4.43
N ASN A 11 5.73 -10.34 -4.54
CA ASN A 11 4.80 -9.43 -5.22
C ASN A 11 3.39 -9.41 -4.62
N LYS A 12 3.17 -10.06 -3.49
CA LYS A 12 1.83 -10.23 -2.91
C LYS A 12 1.65 -9.54 -1.57
N LYS A 13 2.73 -9.31 -0.84
CA LYS A 13 2.67 -8.72 0.50
C LYS A 13 3.77 -7.68 0.66
N VAL A 14 3.48 -6.65 1.46
CA VAL A 14 4.46 -5.63 1.81
C VAL A 14 4.59 -5.58 3.31
N GLN A 15 5.82 -5.69 3.81
CA GLN A 15 6.13 -5.57 5.24
C GLN A 15 6.77 -4.22 5.49
N PHE A 16 6.28 -3.53 6.52
CA PHE A 16 6.80 -2.24 6.97
C PHE A 16 7.37 -2.44 8.37
N TYR A 17 8.65 -2.17 8.53
CA TYR A 17 9.34 -2.31 9.82
C TYR A 17 9.56 -0.94 10.43
N TYR A 18 9.15 -0.77 11.67
CA TYR A 18 9.24 0.50 12.38
C TYR A 18 10.26 0.41 13.51
N GLU A 19 10.85 1.56 13.85
CA GLU A 19 11.91 1.66 14.85
C GLU A 19 11.51 1.08 16.22
N ASN A 20 10.24 1.21 16.58
CA ASN A 20 9.75 0.71 17.87
C ASN A 20 9.51 -0.81 17.88
N GLY A 21 9.96 -1.53 16.88
CA GLY A 21 9.78 -2.97 16.78
C GLY A 21 8.47 -3.41 16.17
N GLN A 22 7.60 -2.48 15.82
CA GLN A 22 6.34 -2.83 15.15
C GLN A 22 6.58 -3.24 13.71
N CYS A 23 5.76 -4.16 13.24
CA CYS A 23 5.78 -4.62 11.86
C CYS A 23 4.34 -4.65 11.33
N LEU A 24 4.12 -4.00 10.20
CA LEU A 24 2.83 -4.06 9.51
C LEU A 24 2.99 -4.92 8.26
N VAL A 25 2.01 -5.76 7.98
CA VAL A 25 1.99 -6.57 6.76
C VAL A 25 0.68 -6.30 6.05
N LEU A 26 0.76 -5.82 4.82
CA LEU A 26 -0.43 -5.54 4.01
C LEU A 26 -0.37 -6.33 2.71
N ASN A 27 -1.49 -6.89 2.29
CA ASN A 27 -1.58 -7.62 1.03
C ASN A 27 -1.67 -6.64 -0.14
N ALA A 28 -1.09 -7.03 -1.28
CA ALA A 28 -1.11 -6.20 -2.49
C ALA A 28 -2.53 -5.86 -2.92
N GLU A 29 -3.44 -6.84 -2.86
CA GLU A 29 -4.84 -6.61 -3.22
C GLU A 29 -5.49 -5.55 -2.35
N PHE A 30 -5.20 -5.60 -1.05
CA PHE A 30 -5.73 -4.61 -0.11
C PHE A 30 -5.16 -3.23 -0.39
N ILE A 31 -3.85 -3.13 -0.61
CA ILE A 31 -3.19 -1.85 -0.93
C ILE A 31 -3.78 -1.29 -2.22
N ARG A 32 -4.01 -2.12 -3.23
CA ARG A 32 -4.62 -1.70 -4.49
C ARG A 32 -6.03 -1.16 -4.28
N ALA A 33 -6.83 -1.84 -3.47
CA ALA A 33 -8.19 -1.42 -3.18
C ALA A 33 -8.24 -0.09 -2.43
N CYS A 34 -7.19 0.23 -1.67
CA CYS A 34 -7.10 1.46 -0.89
C CYS A 34 -6.36 2.58 -1.63
N SER A 35 -6.09 2.42 -2.93
CA SER A 35 -5.33 3.42 -3.68
C SER A 35 -5.96 4.81 -3.53
N PRO A 36 -5.16 5.83 -3.15
CA PRO A 36 -5.67 7.19 -2.96
C PRO A 36 -5.81 7.98 -4.25
N SER A 37 -5.80 7.32 -5.41
CA SER A 37 -5.98 8.00 -6.69
C SER A 37 -7.42 8.50 -6.82
N ALA A 38 -7.64 9.43 -7.75
CA ALA A 38 -8.97 10.00 -7.99
C ALA A 38 -10.02 8.94 -8.31
N GLU A 39 -9.62 7.85 -8.94
CA GLU A 39 -10.51 6.75 -9.30
C GLU A 39 -11.06 6.02 -8.08
N ASN A 40 -10.32 6.05 -6.97
CA ASN A 40 -10.60 5.25 -5.78
C ASN A 40 -10.90 6.09 -4.54
N LYS A 41 -11.17 7.38 -4.69
CA LYS A 41 -11.28 8.27 -3.54
C LYS A 41 -12.35 7.84 -2.52
N ASN A 42 -13.37 7.13 -2.96
CA ASN A 42 -14.44 6.66 -2.08
C ASN A 42 -14.19 5.26 -1.53
N HIS A 43 -13.12 4.60 -1.95
CA HIS A 43 -12.84 3.23 -1.55
C HIS A 43 -11.97 3.12 -0.30
N ALA A 44 -11.37 4.23 0.16
CA ALA A 44 -10.48 4.21 1.31
C ALA A 44 -11.18 3.76 2.60
N LYS A 45 -12.48 4.05 2.74
CA LYS A 45 -13.25 3.68 3.94
C LYS A 45 -13.79 2.25 3.88
N ASN A 46 -14.15 1.80 2.69
CA ASN A 46 -14.69 0.47 2.46
C ASN A 46 -14.00 -0.14 1.24
N PRO A 47 -12.75 -0.57 1.40
CA PRO A 47 -12.01 -1.09 0.26
C PRO A 47 -12.64 -2.39 -0.26
N ASP A 48 -12.89 -2.44 -1.55
CA ASP A 48 -13.45 -3.62 -2.20
C ASP A 48 -12.31 -4.50 -2.70
N VAL A 49 -11.74 -5.28 -1.79
CA VAL A 49 -10.57 -6.11 -2.08
C VAL A 49 -10.87 -7.16 -3.14
N LYS A 50 -12.10 -7.67 -3.17
CA LYS A 50 -12.50 -8.70 -4.13
C LYS A 50 -12.38 -8.24 -5.57
N ARG A 51 -12.60 -6.94 -5.82
CA ARG A 51 -12.50 -6.35 -7.14
C ARG A 51 -11.09 -6.47 -7.71
N PHE A 52 -10.08 -6.53 -6.84
CA PHE A 52 -8.68 -6.55 -7.22
C PHE A 52 -8.01 -7.89 -6.94
N LYS A 53 -8.79 -8.95 -6.88
CA LYS A 53 -8.28 -10.29 -6.62
C LYS A 53 -7.19 -10.65 -7.64
N GLY A 54 -6.06 -11.14 -7.13
CA GLY A 54 -4.95 -11.56 -7.97
C GLY A 54 -3.97 -10.45 -8.32
N VAL A 55 -4.29 -9.19 -8.03
CA VAL A 55 -3.38 -8.09 -8.32
C VAL A 55 -2.15 -8.19 -7.42
N GLY A 56 -0.97 -7.99 -8.01
CA GLY A 56 0.28 -7.96 -7.29
C GLY A 56 0.99 -6.64 -7.48
N ILE A 57 2.10 -6.47 -6.76
CA ILE A 57 2.94 -5.28 -6.85
C ILE A 57 4.22 -5.64 -7.60
N SER A 58 4.48 -4.93 -8.69
CA SER A 58 5.68 -5.15 -9.50
C SER A 58 6.88 -4.40 -8.93
N LYS A 59 6.64 -3.21 -8.35
CA LYS A 59 7.72 -2.36 -7.88
C LYS A 59 7.20 -1.37 -6.84
N ILE A 60 8.08 -0.96 -5.93
CA ILE A 60 7.80 0.08 -4.95
C ILE A 60 8.82 1.19 -5.16
N GLU A 61 8.34 2.44 -5.30
CA GLU A 61 9.21 3.60 -5.46
C GLU A 61 9.01 4.57 -4.32
N LYS A 62 10.10 5.17 -3.86
CA LYS A 62 10.05 6.19 -2.82
C LYS A 62 9.73 7.55 -3.44
N VAL A 63 8.77 8.27 -2.86
CA VAL A 63 8.39 9.61 -3.31
C VAL A 63 8.84 10.59 -2.24
N GLY A 64 9.93 11.31 -2.51
CA GLY A 64 10.52 12.22 -1.52
C GLY A 64 10.79 11.48 -0.21
N ASN A 65 10.52 12.14 0.91
CA ASN A 65 10.65 11.56 2.24
C ASN A 65 9.30 11.31 2.89
N TYR A 66 8.19 11.44 2.13
CA TYR A 66 6.86 11.46 2.73
C TYR A 66 5.93 10.36 2.25
N ALA A 67 6.30 9.58 1.23
CA ALA A 67 5.35 8.63 0.64
C ALA A 67 6.04 7.53 -0.17
N LEU A 68 5.26 6.53 -0.54
CA LEU A 68 5.64 5.48 -1.49
C LEU A 68 4.66 5.48 -2.65
N ARG A 69 5.14 5.12 -3.83
CA ARG A 69 4.31 4.84 -4.98
C ARG A 69 4.41 3.35 -5.28
N PHE A 70 3.27 2.68 -5.36
CA PHE A 70 3.24 1.26 -5.71
C PHE A 70 2.89 1.12 -7.18
N ILE A 71 3.65 0.28 -7.88
CA ILE A 71 3.37 -0.04 -9.27
C ILE A 71 2.77 -1.43 -9.29
N PHE A 72 1.49 -1.50 -9.62
CA PHE A 72 0.74 -2.75 -9.60
C PHE A 72 0.80 -3.43 -10.96
N ASP A 73 0.66 -4.75 -10.96
CA ASP A 73 0.74 -5.52 -12.19
C ASP A 73 -0.50 -5.43 -13.07
N ASP A 74 -1.55 -4.74 -12.60
CA ASP A 74 -2.73 -4.43 -13.41
C ASP A 74 -2.59 -3.11 -14.17
N GLY A 75 -1.39 -2.49 -14.12
CA GLY A 75 -1.14 -1.23 -14.80
C GLY A 75 -1.41 0.02 -13.98
N HIS A 76 -1.95 -0.12 -12.78
CA HIS A 76 -2.23 1.02 -11.91
C HIS A 76 -0.94 1.45 -11.20
N ASP A 77 -0.53 2.69 -11.40
CA ASP A 77 0.73 3.21 -10.83
C ASP A 77 0.62 4.65 -10.33
N THR A 78 -0.59 5.18 -10.20
CA THR A 78 -0.79 6.59 -9.86
C THR A 78 -1.04 6.85 -8.37
N GLY A 79 -1.20 5.81 -7.56
CA GLY A 79 -1.47 5.98 -6.13
C GLY A 79 -0.20 6.32 -5.36
N ILE A 80 -0.22 7.42 -4.63
CA ILE A 80 0.86 7.84 -3.75
C ILE A 80 0.37 7.69 -2.31
N TYR A 81 1.04 6.82 -1.55
CA TYR A 81 0.64 6.46 -0.20
C TYR A 81 1.58 7.13 0.80
N SER A 82 1.10 8.16 1.50
CA SER A 82 1.88 8.81 2.55
C SER A 82 2.08 7.84 3.71
N TRP A 83 3.07 8.11 4.55
CA TRP A 83 3.33 7.26 5.72
C TRP A 83 2.12 7.21 6.65
N GLU A 84 1.43 8.35 6.82
CA GLU A 84 0.22 8.43 7.62
C GLU A 84 -0.92 7.64 7.01
N TYR A 85 -1.06 7.71 5.70
CA TYR A 85 -2.11 6.98 5.00
C TYR A 85 -1.93 5.47 5.13
N ILE A 86 -0.68 4.99 5.07
CA ILE A 86 -0.38 3.57 5.23
C ILE A 86 -0.82 3.09 6.62
N ILE A 87 -0.54 3.88 7.67
CA ILE A 87 -1.00 3.56 9.02
C ILE A 87 -2.52 3.55 9.07
N GLU A 88 -3.15 4.55 8.44
CA GLU A 88 -4.60 4.67 8.43
C GLU A 88 -5.27 3.44 7.81
N ILE A 89 -4.82 3.01 6.62
CA ILE A 89 -5.42 1.85 5.97
C ILE A 89 -5.10 0.55 6.71
N SER A 90 -3.98 0.48 7.42
CA SER A 90 -3.63 -0.72 8.17
C SER A 90 -4.66 -1.03 9.26
N ARG A 91 -5.38 -0.03 9.73
CA ARG A 91 -6.44 -0.21 10.72
C ARG A 91 -7.69 -0.82 10.14
N LEU A 92 -7.81 -0.84 8.82
CA LEU A 92 -8.95 -1.42 8.11
C LEU A 92 -8.70 -2.86 7.69
N SER A 93 -7.44 -3.28 7.75
CA SER A 93 -7.07 -4.62 7.29
C SER A 93 -7.37 -5.71 8.30
#